data_d93f8677768fd73c0d6cfcda68e7d5a1
#
_entry.id   d93f8677768fd73c0d6cfcda68e7d5a1
#
_cell.length_a   1.000
_cell.length_b   1.000
_cell.length_c   1.000
_cell.angle_alpha   90.00
_cell.angle_beta   90.00
_cell.angle_gamma   90.00
#
_symmetry.space_group_name_H-M   'P 1'
#
loop_
_entity.id
_entity.type
_entity.pdbx_description
1 polymer ?
#
loop_
_entity_poly.entity_id
_entity_poly.type
_entity_poly.pdbx_seq_one_letter_code
_entity_poly.pdbx_strand_id
1 'polypeptide(L)'
;MDIDNFIRAKGAIFSAIRTMLSSLDFDVSMIDDVYVAGGIGSGINMRNAVNIGMFPDIPLEKFHYIGNSSLTGAYLMLLSTAAEKKTYELASNMTYMELSTVPTYMDEFVGACFIPHTDTGMFPDVMKDQQNRK
;
A
#
# COMPACT_ATOMS: atom_id res chain seq x y z
N MET A 1 23.39 5.80 0.24
CA MET A 1 22.55 5.81 1.47
C MET A 1 21.09 6.10 1.17
N ASP A 2 20.78 7.15 0.44
CA ASP A 2 19.38 7.54 0.20
C ASP A 2 18.63 6.57 -0.72
N ILE A 3 19.28 6.04 -1.75
CA ILE A 3 18.69 5.05 -2.66
C ILE A 3 18.38 3.75 -1.92
N ASP A 4 19.29 3.26 -1.09
CA ASP A 4 19.06 2.02 -0.34
C ASP A 4 17.88 2.15 0.64
N ASN A 5 17.80 3.30 1.33
CA ASN A 5 16.69 3.60 2.22
C ASN A 5 15.36 3.68 1.46
N PHE A 6 15.38 4.28 0.27
CA PHE A 6 14.20 4.36 -0.59
C PHE A 6 13.74 2.96 -1.06
N ILE A 7 14.67 2.12 -1.52
CA ILE A 7 14.38 0.75 -1.94
C ILE A 7 13.80 -0.07 -0.79
N ARG A 8 14.37 0.05 0.42
CA ARG A 8 13.86 -0.63 1.61
C ARG A 8 12.47 -0.13 2.00
N ALA A 9 12.23 1.17 1.97
CA ALA A 9 10.92 1.75 2.26
C ALA A 9 9.86 1.28 1.26
N LYS A 10 10.18 1.30 -0.03
CA LYS A 10 9.33 0.78 -1.11
C LYS A 10 9.06 -0.72 -0.91
N GLY A 11 10.10 -1.50 -0.62
CA GLY A 11 9.98 -2.93 -0.35
C GLY A 11 9.07 -3.21 0.84
N ALA A 12 9.23 -2.47 1.94
CA ALA A 12 8.39 -2.63 3.13
C ALA A 12 6.90 -2.34 2.88
N ILE A 13 6.59 -1.32 2.08
CA ILE A 13 5.19 -0.99 1.73
C ILE A 13 4.58 -2.14 0.90
N PHE A 14 5.26 -2.55 -0.18
CA PHE A 14 4.73 -3.59 -1.06
C PHE A 14 4.58 -4.93 -0.35
N SER A 15 5.63 -5.37 0.37
CA SER A 15 5.61 -6.66 1.09
C SER A 15 4.53 -6.70 2.16
N ALA A 16 4.27 -5.58 2.87
CA ALA A 16 3.20 -5.50 3.85
C ALA A 16 1.83 -5.70 3.18
N ILE A 17 1.58 -5.04 2.05
CA ILE A 17 0.32 -5.20 1.29
C ILE A 17 0.16 -6.65 0.83
N ARG A 18 1.20 -7.22 0.21
CA ARG A 18 1.18 -8.61 -0.28
C ARG A 18 0.95 -9.61 0.84
N THR A 19 1.66 -9.46 1.95
CA THR A 19 1.52 -10.36 3.10
C THR A 19 0.13 -10.31 3.71
N MET A 20 -0.46 -9.11 3.83
CA MET A 20 -1.84 -8.97 4.31
C MET A 20 -2.84 -9.64 3.37
N LEU A 21 -2.76 -9.41 2.06
CA LEU A 21 -3.64 -10.04 1.08
C LEU A 21 -3.50 -11.56 1.11
N SER A 22 -2.28 -12.08 1.09
CA SER A 22 -2.01 -13.53 1.11
C SER A 22 -2.52 -14.20 2.38
N SER A 23 -2.42 -13.51 3.53
CA SER A 23 -2.91 -14.04 4.81
C SER A 23 -4.43 -14.13 4.89
N LEU A 24 -5.13 -13.46 3.99
CA LEU A 24 -6.59 -13.48 3.88
C LEU A 24 -7.07 -14.25 2.64
N ASP A 25 -6.16 -14.92 1.92
CA ASP A 25 -6.43 -15.57 0.64
C ASP A 25 -7.03 -14.62 -0.42
N PHE A 26 -6.64 -13.34 -0.38
CA PHE A 26 -7.08 -12.33 -1.33
C PHE A 26 -6.05 -12.13 -2.43
N ASP A 27 -6.55 -12.12 -3.67
CA ASP A 27 -5.77 -11.72 -4.85
C ASP A 27 -5.77 -10.20 -5.04
N VAL A 28 -4.70 -9.66 -5.65
CA VAL A 28 -4.57 -8.22 -5.94
C VAL A 28 -5.74 -7.71 -6.80
N SER A 29 -6.30 -8.55 -7.68
CA SER A 29 -7.46 -8.20 -8.52
C SER A 29 -8.73 -7.93 -7.72
N MET A 30 -8.81 -8.42 -6.48
CA MET A 30 -9.96 -8.23 -5.58
C MET A 30 -9.93 -6.86 -4.88
N ILE A 31 -8.88 -6.06 -5.08
CA ILE A 31 -8.81 -4.70 -4.54
C ILE A 31 -9.76 -3.80 -5.34
N ASP A 32 -10.76 -3.24 -4.68
CA ASP A 32 -11.66 -2.24 -5.27
C ASP A 32 -11.04 -0.85 -5.24
N ASP A 33 -10.56 -0.40 -4.08
CA ASP A 33 -9.99 0.93 -3.87
C ASP A 33 -8.77 0.88 -2.94
N VAL A 34 -7.82 1.79 -3.17
CA VAL A 34 -6.65 2.03 -2.32
C VAL A 34 -6.65 3.48 -1.86
N TYR A 35 -6.82 3.69 -0.57
CA TYR A 35 -6.79 5.02 0.03
C TYR A 35 -5.39 5.33 0.58
N VAL A 36 -4.75 6.33 0.01
CA VAL A 36 -3.42 6.79 0.42
C VAL A 36 -3.56 8.03 1.28
N ALA A 37 -3.16 7.92 2.55
CA ALA A 37 -3.25 8.99 3.53
C ALA A 37 -1.87 9.52 3.96
N GLY A 38 -1.85 10.70 4.54
CA GLY A 38 -0.66 11.30 5.13
C GLY A 38 0.16 12.19 4.20
N GLY A 39 1.17 12.87 4.74
CA GLY A 39 1.94 13.88 4.00
C GLY A 39 2.75 13.32 2.83
N ILE A 40 3.21 12.09 2.92
CA ILE A 40 3.99 11.43 1.84
C ILE A 40 3.11 11.24 0.60
N GLY A 41 1.85 10.85 0.75
CA GLY A 41 0.92 10.62 -0.36
C GLY A 41 0.70 11.85 -1.24
N SER A 42 0.77 13.07 -0.68
CA SER A 42 0.56 14.32 -1.45
C SER A 42 1.66 14.60 -2.48
N GLY A 43 2.87 14.09 -2.26
CA GLY A 43 4.03 14.28 -3.15
C GLY A 43 4.32 13.09 -4.07
N ILE A 44 3.62 11.96 -3.92
CA ILE A 44 3.88 10.76 -4.73
C ILE A 44 3.15 10.86 -6.07
N ASN A 45 3.90 10.70 -7.15
CA ASN A 45 3.31 10.38 -8.44
C ASN A 45 2.93 8.90 -8.46
N MET A 46 1.63 8.61 -8.42
CA MET A 46 1.12 7.24 -8.26
C MET A 46 1.57 6.31 -9.40
N ARG A 47 1.56 6.78 -10.65
CA ARG A 47 2.07 5.99 -11.79
C ARG A 47 3.54 5.58 -11.58
N ASN A 48 4.37 6.51 -11.13
CA ASN A 48 5.78 6.20 -10.86
C ASN A 48 5.92 5.24 -9.67
N ALA A 49 5.09 5.40 -8.64
CA ALA A 49 5.09 4.51 -7.47
C ALA A 49 4.71 3.07 -7.83
N VAL A 50 3.73 2.87 -8.71
CA VAL A 50 3.40 1.55 -9.26
C VAL A 50 4.52 1.04 -10.15
N ASN A 51 5.08 1.87 -11.04
CA ASN A 51 6.18 1.48 -11.96
C ASN A 51 7.43 0.97 -11.24
N ILE A 52 7.72 1.49 -10.06
CA ILE A 52 8.86 1.00 -9.25
C ILE A 52 8.47 -0.15 -8.33
N GLY A 53 7.19 -0.55 -8.29
CA GLY A 53 6.68 -1.62 -7.46
C GLY A 53 6.54 -1.24 -5.97
N MET A 54 6.21 0.02 -5.67
CA MET A 54 5.86 0.45 -4.32
C MET A 54 4.43 0.05 -3.96
N PHE A 55 3.53 0.09 -4.95
CA PHE A 55 2.14 -0.33 -4.86
C PHE A 55 1.83 -1.41 -5.89
N PRO A 56 0.78 -2.23 -5.68
CA PRO A 56 0.34 -3.24 -6.64
C PRO A 56 0.02 -2.65 -8.02
N ASP A 57 0.22 -3.46 -9.07
CA ASP A 57 -0.09 -3.10 -10.45
C ASP A 57 -1.59 -3.25 -10.70
N ILE A 58 -2.34 -2.23 -10.31
CA ILE A 58 -3.78 -2.10 -10.49
C ILE A 58 -4.10 -0.78 -11.20
N PRO A 59 -5.30 -0.63 -11.80
CA PRO A 59 -5.72 0.59 -12.45
C PRO A 59 -5.55 1.84 -11.57
N LEU A 60 -4.99 2.91 -12.12
CA LEU A 60 -4.66 4.12 -11.36
C LEU A 60 -5.89 4.83 -10.78
N GLU A 61 -7.05 4.66 -11.40
CA GLU A 61 -8.32 5.19 -10.91
C GLU A 61 -8.79 4.58 -9.59
N LYS A 62 -8.23 3.45 -9.19
CA LYS A 62 -8.49 2.83 -7.88
C LYS A 62 -7.72 3.48 -6.73
N PHE A 63 -6.75 4.35 -7.02
CA PHE A 63 -5.97 5.03 -5.99
C PHE A 63 -6.57 6.39 -5.65
N HIS A 64 -6.88 6.59 -4.38
CA HIS A 64 -7.48 7.82 -3.85
C HIS A 64 -6.58 8.44 -2.79
N TYR A 65 -6.10 9.65 -3.05
CA TYR A 65 -5.38 10.39 -2.03
C TYR A 65 -6.36 11.18 -1.15
N ILE A 66 -6.37 10.89 0.15
CA ILE A 66 -7.34 11.43 1.11
C ILE A 66 -6.74 12.44 2.12
N GLY A 67 -5.53 12.90 1.88
CA GLY A 67 -4.89 13.92 2.72
C GLY A 67 -4.51 13.42 4.11
N ASN A 68 -4.52 14.32 5.09
CA ASN A 68 -4.23 13.98 6.48
C ASN A 68 -5.48 13.43 7.17
N SER A 69 -5.74 12.14 6.97
CA SER A 69 -6.93 11.47 7.53
C SER A 69 -6.93 11.43 9.07
N SER A 70 -5.76 11.38 9.70
CA SER A 70 -5.65 11.41 11.17
C SER A 70 -6.15 12.73 11.74
N LEU A 71 -5.75 13.86 11.13
CA LEU A 71 -6.22 15.17 11.54
C LEU A 71 -7.72 15.34 11.28
N THR A 72 -8.17 14.91 10.10
CA THR A 72 -9.60 14.96 9.74
C THR A 72 -10.44 14.11 10.68
N GLY A 73 -9.98 12.90 11.01
CA GLY A 73 -10.66 12.02 11.95
C GLY A 73 -10.76 12.62 13.35
N ALA A 74 -9.66 13.16 13.88
CA ALA A 74 -9.63 13.84 15.18
C ALA A 74 -10.59 15.04 15.22
N TYR A 75 -10.61 15.84 14.15
CA TYR A 75 -11.52 16.97 14.02
C TYR A 75 -13.00 16.54 14.02
N LEU A 76 -13.33 15.48 13.26
CA LEU A 76 -14.69 14.94 13.23
C LEU A 76 -15.14 14.41 14.60
N MET A 77 -14.24 13.74 15.35
CA MET A 77 -14.54 13.26 16.70
C MET A 77 -14.82 14.40 17.67
N LEU A 78 -14.12 15.53 17.54
CA LEU A 78 -14.37 16.73 18.37
C LEU A 78 -15.73 17.38 18.08
N LEU A 79 -16.21 17.29 16.83
CA LEU A 79 -17.46 17.95 16.42
C LEU A 79 -18.70 17.07 16.57
N SER A 80 -18.53 15.75 16.69
CA SER A 80 -19.67 14.82 16.64
C SER A 80 -19.46 13.61 17.54
N THR A 81 -20.30 13.48 18.55
CA THR A 81 -20.35 12.29 19.42
C THR A 81 -20.72 11.02 18.66
N ALA A 82 -21.47 11.15 17.56
CA ALA A 82 -21.77 10.02 16.67
C ALA A 82 -20.53 9.56 15.93
N ALA A 83 -19.68 10.48 15.43
CA ALA A 83 -18.41 10.16 14.80
C ALA A 83 -17.42 9.54 15.79
N GLU A 84 -17.35 10.07 17.02
CA GLU A 84 -16.55 9.49 18.11
C GLU A 84 -16.95 8.03 18.38
N LYS A 85 -18.24 7.77 18.61
CA LYS A 85 -18.77 6.41 18.78
C LYS A 85 -18.41 5.47 17.64
N LYS A 86 -18.61 5.94 16.40
CA LYS A 86 -18.31 5.14 15.20
C LYS A 86 -16.82 4.82 15.09
N THR A 87 -15.95 5.75 15.48
CA THR A 87 -14.50 5.54 15.49
C THR A 87 -14.10 4.45 16.48
N TYR A 88 -14.67 4.45 17.68
CA TYR A 88 -14.41 3.37 18.66
C TYR A 88 -14.96 2.02 18.20
N GLU A 89 -16.13 1.98 17.59
CA GLU A 89 -16.68 0.74 16.99
C GLU A 89 -15.75 0.19 15.91
N LEU A 90 -15.25 1.05 15.01
CA LEU A 90 -14.30 0.64 13.96
C LEU A 90 -13.00 0.13 14.57
N ALA A 91 -12.43 0.86 15.53
CA ALA A 91 -11.18 0.46 16.18
C ALA A 91 -11.30 -0.89 16.90
N SER A 92 -12.45 -1.17 17.54
CA SER A 92 -12.69 -2.45 18.22
C SER A 92 -12.81 -3.65 17.28
N ASN A 93 -13.14 -3.41 16.00
CA ASN A 93 -13.25 -4.44 14.97
C ASN A 93 -11.99 -4.58 14.10
N MET A 94 -10.96 -3.76 14.33
CA MET A 94 -9.69 -3.87 13.62
C MET A 94 -8.91 -5.10 14.08
N THR A 95 -8.38 -5.84 13.11
CA THR A 95 -7.46 -6.95 13.37
C THR A 95 -6.03 -6.48 13.20
N TYR A 96 -5.20 -6.69 14.20
CA TYR A 96 -3.76 -6.47 14.13
C TYR A 96 -3.06 -7.69 13.55
N MET A 97 -2.19 -7.46 12.56
CA MET A 97 -1.32 -8.48 12.00
C MET A 97 0.14 -8.12 12.27
N GLU A 98 0.82 -8.95 13.05
CA GLU A 98 2.26 -8.81 13.29
C GLU A 98 3.04 -9.41 12.12
N LEU A 99 3.51 -8.57 11.21
CA LEU A 99 4.20 -9.02 9.98
C LEU A 99 5.47 -9.82 10.28
N SER A 100 6.17 -9.50 11.36
CA SER A 100 7.40 -10.19 11.77
C SER A 100 7.19 -11.67 12.14
N THR A 101 5.95 -12.07 12.44
CA THR A 101 5.58 -13.45 12.77
C THR A 101 5.11 -14.25 11.56
N VAL A 102 4.90 -13.59 10.41
CA VAL A 102 4.49 -14.28 9.18
C VAL A 102 5.71 -14.88 8.49
N PRO A 103 5.80 -16.22 8.33
CA PRO A 103 7.00 -16.88 7.83
C PRO A 103 7.47 -16.41 6.46
N THR A 104 6.54 -16.02 5.58
CA THR A 104 6.82 -15.61 4.20
C THR A 104 7.14 -14.12 4.06
N TYR A 105 6.98 -13.31 5.12
CA TYR A 105 7.16 -11.86 5.04
C TYR A 105 8.55 -11.44 4.59
N MET A 106 9.60 -12.10 5.11
CA MET A 106 10.98 -11.75 4.74
C MET A 106 11.29 -12.07 3.28
N ASP A 107 10.76 -13.15 2.75
CA ASP A 107 10.95 -13.51 1.34
C ASP A 107 10.24 -12.52 0.43
N GLU A 108 9.02 -12.13 0.77
CA GLU A 108 8.26 -11.06 0.09
C GLU A 108 9.02 -9.73 0.16
N PHE A 109 9.59 -9.37 1.31
CA PHE A 109 10.35 -8.14 1.47
C PHE A 109 11.61 -8.13 0.60
N VAL A 110 12.38 -9.21 0.58
CA VAL A 110 13.58 -9.33 -0.26
C VAL A 110 13.20 -9.24 -1.74
N GLY A 111 12.14 -9.93 -2.17
CA GLY A 111 11.62 -9.85 -3.53
C GLY A 111 11.19 -8.44 -3.91
N ALA A 112 10.55 -7.74 -2.99
CA ALA A 112 10.10 -6.37 -3.16
C ALA A 112 11.22 -5.33 -3.15
N CYS A 113 12.44 -5.64 -2.75
CA CYS A 113 13.58 -4.72 -2.85
C CYS A 113 14.13 -4.58 -4.29
N PHE A 114 13.59 -5.31 -5.26
CA PHE A 114 13.92 -5.14 -6.69
C PHE A 114 12.91 -4.19 -7.37
N ILE A 115 13.22 -3.69 -8.56
CA ILE A 115 12.37 -2.76 -9.32
C ILE A 115 11.88 -3.44 -10.60
N PRO A 116 10.55 -3.61 -10.75
CA PRO A 116 9.50 -3.42 -9.75
C PRO A 116 9.52 -4.50 -8.66
N HIS A 117 9.88 -5.73 -8.98
CA HIS A 117 9.91 -6.90 -8.11
C HIS A 117 10.77 -8.01 -8.72
N THR A 118 11.26 -8.99 -7.94
CA THR A 118 11.90 -10.20 -8.51
C THR A 118 10.97 -10.98 -9.41
N ASP A 119 9.71 -11.14 -9.00
CA ASP A 119 8.65 -11.69 -9.85
C ASP A 119 7.95 -10.58 -10.63
N THR A 120 8.39 -10.37 -11.87
CA THR A 120 7.81 -9.37 -12.77
C THR A 120 6.40 -9.75 -13.26
N GLY A 121 5.97 -10.99 -13.09
CA GLY A 121 4.61 -11.42 -13.39
C GLY A 121 3.54 -10.74 -12.54
N MET A 122 3.92 -10.20 -11.37
CA MET A 122 3.05 -9.38 -10.52
C MET A 122 2.80 -7.97 -11.07
N PHE A 123 3.52 -7.55 -12.12
CA PHE A 123 3.47 -6.21 -12.71
C PHE A 123 3.25 -6.25 -14.22
N PRO A 124 2.14 -6.85 -14.70
CA PRO A 124 1.92 -7.09 -16.12
C PRO A 124 1.78 -5.81 -16.93
N ASP A 125 1.11 -4.77 -16.40
CA ASP A 125 0.89 -3.52 -17.12
C ASP A 125 2.15 -2.64 -17.11
N VAL A 126 2.89 -2.63 -16.00
CA VAL A 126 4.22 -1.98 -15.92
C VAL A 126 5.17 -2.58 -16.95
N MET A 127 5.20 -3.92 -17.08
CA MET A 127 6.08 -4.60 -18.03
C MET A 127 5.69 -4.33 -19.48
N LYS A 128 4.41 -4.25 -19.80
CA LYS A 128 3.91 -3.85 -21.14
C LYS A 128 4.33 -2.41 -21.48
N ASP A 129 4.15 -1.48 -20.54
CA ASP A 129 4.54 -0.07 -20.72
C ASP A 129 6.04 0.08 -20.99
N GLN A 130 6.88 -0.70 -20.32
CA GLN A 130 8.33 -0.68 -20.54
C GLN A 130 8.73 -1.22 -21.92
N GLN A 131 8.02 -2.24 -22.43
CA GLN A 131 8.26 -2.77 -23.77
C GLN A 131 7.89 -1.77 -24.87
N ASN A 132 6.81 -1.00 -24.67
CA ASN A 132 6.33 -0.01 -25.62
C ASN A 132 7.18 1.27 -25.67
N ARG A 133 8.10 1.49 -24.71
CA ARG A 133 9.00 2.64 -24.66
C ARG A 133 10.37 2.38 -25.32
N LYS A 134 10.63 1.16 -25.76
CA LYS A 134 11.83 0.77 -26.51
C LYS A 134 11.60 0.90 -28.02
#